data_6a0c08350bc16e3bd8b6bcbd118f0970
#
_entry.id   6a0c08350bc16e3bd8b6bcbd118f0970
#
_cell.length_a   1.000
_cell.length_b   1.000
_cell.length_c   1.000
_cell.angle_alpha   90.00
_cell.angle_beta   90.00
_cell.angle_gamma   90.00
#
_symmetry.space_group_name_H-M   'P 1'
#
loop_
_entity.id
_entity.type
_entity.pdbx_description
1 polymer ?
#
loop_
_entity_poly.entity_id
_entity_poly.type
_entity_poly.pdbx_seq_one_letter_code
_entity_poly.pdbx_strand_id
1 'polypeptide(L)'
;MKTIGIRQIAMLIVMVLGGTTFAQEVNANLQLRPRYEYRNGFKGLMPDTELPTSFVSQRSRLNLNFKQEKISAKLTLQNVRTWGDVKTTTTNDKNGIILFEAWGQYQFDENWSTRVGRQVISYDNQRIFGEIDWLQQGQSHDAAVVSYKKGKHQLDFGAALNADSEDLFRNLYTTNYKNMQYAWYHTDFSNFQMSLL
;
A
#
# COMPACT_ATOMS: atom_id res chain seq x y z
N MET A 1 -47.39 -12.77 10.44
CA MET A 1 -45.97 -12.74 9.99
C MET A 1 -45.31 -14.07 10.39
N LYS A 2 -44.92 -14.90 9.41
CA LYS A 2 -44.22 -16.16 9.70
C LYS A 2 -42.77 -15.84 10.03
N THR A 3 -42.33 -16.15 11.24
CA THR A 3 -40.93 -16.04 11.67
C THR A 3 -40.09 -17.06 10.91
N ILE A 4 -39.10 -16.58 10.17
CA ILE A 4 -38.09 -17.42 9.51
C ILE A 4 -37.28 -18.10 10.62
N GLY A 5 -37.33 -19.41 10.71
CA GLY A 5 -36.63 -20.16 11.75
C GLY A 5 -35.10 -20.17 11.52
N ILE A 6 -34.33 -20.25 12.60
CA ILE A 6 -32.83 -20.30 12.60
C ILE A 6 -32.31 -21.35 11.61
N ARG A 7 -33.01 -22.49 11.43
CA ARG A 7 -32.67 -23.53 10.45
C ARG A 7 -32.75 -23.05 9.00
N GLN A 8 -33.69 -22.15 8.68
CA GLN A 8 -33.84 -21.59 7.33
C GLN A 8 -32.79 -20.55 7.04
N ILE A 9 -32.40 -19.77 8.04
CA ILE A 9 -31.26 -18.79 7.96
C ILE A 9 -29.94 -19.53 7.79
N ALA A 10 -29.71 -20.60 8.55
CA ALA A 10 -28.52 -21.44 8.42
C ALA A 10 -28.41 -22.09 7.04
N MET A 11 -29.54 -22.56 6.47
CA MET A 11 -29.60 -23.17 5.15
C MET A 11 -29.36 -22.14 4.02
N LEU A 12 -29.81 -20.89 4.21
CA LEU A 12 -29.55 -19.79 3.30
C LEU A 12 -28.04 -19.37 3.32
N ILE A 13 -27.43 -19.35 4.49
CA ILE A 13 -25.99 -19.07 4.65
C ILE A 13 -25.14 -20.15 3.99
N VAL A 14 -25.51 -21.42 4.11
CA VAL A 14 -24.80 -22.54 3.46
C VAL A 14 -24.97 -22.50 1.94
N MET A 15 -26.15 -22.11 1.39
CA MET A 15 -26.35 -21.94 -0.05
C MET A 15 -25.51 -20.76 -0.63
N VAL A 16 -25.33 -19.68 0.12
CA VAL A 16 -24.49 -18.55 -0.33
C VAL A 16 -23.00 -18.92 -0.32
N LEU A 17 -22.58 -19.84 0.55
CA LEU A 17 -21.19 -20.36 0.60
C LEU A 17 -20.92 -21.49 -0.42
N GLY A 18 -21.95 -22.06 -1.04
CA GLY A 18 -21.84 -23.16 -2.02
C GLY A 18 -21.72 -22.74 -3.48
N GLY A 19 -21.58 -21.45 -3.79
CA GLY A 19 -21.50 -20.92 -5.15
C GLY A 19 -20.10 -21.12 -5.76
N THR A 20 -20.03 -22.00 -6.75
CA THR A 20 -18.98 -22.16 -7.80
C THR A 20 -17.54 -21.89 -7.36
N THR A 21 -16.78 -22.96 -7.20
CA THR A 21 -15.31 -22.95 -7.06
C THR A 21 -14.65 -22.50 -8.37
N PHE A 22 -14.72 -21.19 -8.67
CA PHE A 22 -13.68 -20.59 -9.49
C PHE A 22 -12.39 -20.59 -8.63
N ALA A 23 -11.25 -20.87 -9.24
CA ALA A 23 -9.96 -20.85 -8.56
C ALA A 23 -9.64 -19.40 -8.12
N GLN A 24 -10.26 -18.99 -7.03
CA GLN A 24 -10.11 -17.69 -6.39
C GLN A 24 -9.06 -17.82 -5.32
N GLU A 25 -7.94 -17.14 -5.51
CA GLU A 25 -6.88 -17.11 -4.51
C GLU A 25 -7.03 -15.85 -3.65
N VAL A 26 -7.29 -16.05 -2.36
CA VAL A 26 -7.29 -14.99 -1.34
C VAL A 26 -6.20 -15.30 -0.34
N ASN A 27 -5.24 -14.41 -0.22
CA ASN A 27 -4.16 -14.50 0.75
C ASN A 27 -4.22 -13.32 1.73
N ALA A 28 -4.22 -13.63 3.03
CA ALA A 28 -4.16 -12.65 4.11
C ALA A 28 -2.90 -12.84 4.93
N ASN A 29 -2.15 -11.76 5.18
CA ASN A 29 -1.02 -11.79 6.08
C ASN A 29 -0.98 -10.57 6.99
N LEU A 30 -0.43 -10.76 8.19
CA LEU A 30 -0.23 -9.72 9.19
C LEU A 30 1.27 -9.44 9.32
N GLN A 31 1.64 -8.18 9.19
CA GLN A 31 2.98 -7.70 9.50
C GLN A 31 2.94 -6.89 10.79
N LEU A 32 3.77 -7.28 11.76
CA LEU A 32 4.00 -6.54 12.99
C LEU A 32 5.48 -6.19 13.07
N ARG A 33 5.80 -4.89 13.15
CA ARG A 33 7.19 -4.40 13.19
C ARG A 33 7.37 -3.39 14.32
N PRO A 34 7.61 -3.83 15.57
CA PRO A 34 8.10 -2.97 16.63
C PRO A 34 9.58 -2.61 16.39
N ARG A 35 9.96 -1.37 16.68
CA ARG A 35 11.33 -0.88 16.58
C ARG A 35 11.67 -0.02 17.78
N TYR A 36 12.58 -0.49 18.61
CA TYR A 36 13.17 0.31 19.69
C TYR A 36 14.23 1.27 19.11
N GLU A 37 14.18 2.51 19.52
CA GLU A 37 15.18 3.52 19.17
C GLU A 37 15.66 4.22 20.43
N TYR A 38 16.99 4.35 20.53
CA TYR A 38 17.66 5.25 21.45
C TYR A 38 18.31 6.37 20.64
N ARG A 39 17.97 7.62 20.94
CA ARG A 39 18.46 8.79 20.21
C ARG A 39 19.22 9.71 21.14
N ASN A 40 20.48 9.94 20.80
CA ASN A 40 21.37 10.94 21.40
C ASN A 40 21.73 11.97 20.33
N GLY A 41 20.79 12.87 20.00
CA GLY A 41 20.77 13.67 18.78
C GLY A 41 20.19 12.87 17.60
N PHE A 42 19.86 13.53 16.48
CA PHE A 42 19.33 12.86 15.29
C PHE A 42 19.76 13.52 13.98
N LYS A 43 19.47 14.79 13.79
CA LYS A 43 19.88 15.59 12.61
C LYS A 43 21.05 16.52 12.87
N GLY A 44 21.54 16.52 14.09
CA GLY A 44 22.63 17.34 14.58
C GLY A 44 23.16 16.81 15.91
N LEU A 45 24.22 17.42 16.44
CA LEU A 45 24.71 17.12 17.77
C LEU A 45 23.64 17.50 18.80
N MET A 46 23.52 16.70 19.85
CA MET A 46 22.63 17.01 20.95
C MET A 46 23.20 18.16 21.77
N PRO A 47 22.43 19.23 22.11
CA PRO A 47 22.84 20.25 23.02
C PRO A 47 23.13 19.70 24.42
N ASP A 48 24.07 20.28 25.15
CA ASP A 48 24.43 19.85 26.52
C ASP A 48 23.27 19.98 27.53
N THR A 49 22.23 20.75 27.17
CA THR A 49 21.04 20.97 27.98
C THR A 49 19.93 19.91 27.77
N GLU A 50 20.08 19.04 26.77
CA GLU A 50 19.12 18.05 26.41
C GLU A 50 19.53 16.65 26.89
N LEU A 51 18.55 15.76 27.08
CA LEU A 51 18.79 14.38 27.46
C LEU A 51 18.44 13.44 26.31
N PRO A 52 19.18 12.32 26.17
CA PRO A 52 18.82 11.27 25.22
C PRO A 52 17.42 10.75 25.43
N THR A 53 16.74 10.34 24.37
CA THR A 53 15.41 9.75 24.43
C THR A 53 15.40 8.33 23.92
N SER A 54 14.49 7.52 24.45
CA SER A 54 14.21 6.17 23.96
C SER A 54 12.72 5.95 23.78
N PHE A 55 12.36 5.22 22.77
CA PHE A 55 10.96 4.89 22.48
C PHE A 55 10.85 3.63 21.62
N VAL A 56 9.67 3.05 21.58
CA VAL A 56 9.31 1.98 20.65
C VAL A 56 8.30 2.52 19.67
N SER A 57 8.64 2.53 18.39
CA SER A 57 7.69 2.76 17.29
C SER A 57 7.23 1.42 16.75
N GLN A 58 5.96 1.33 16.33
CA GLN A 58 5.39 0.10 15.82
C GLN A 58 4.59 0.37 14.55
N ARG A 59 4.78 -0.49 13.55
CA ARG A 59 3.90 -0.60 12.39
C ARG A 59 3.16 -1.94 12.46
N SER A 60 1.85 -1.89 12.24
CA SER A 60 1.01 -3.06 12.03
C SER A 60 0.35 -2.94 10.67
N ARG A 61 0.46 -3.95 9.81
CA ARG A 61 -0.19 -4.02 8.49
C ARG A 61 -0.96 -5.31 8.35
N LEU A 62 -2.23 -5.20 7.94
CA LEU A 62 -3.02 -6.32 7.43
C LEU A 62 -3.05 -6.23 5.91
N ASN A 63 -2.44 -7.19 5.24
CA ASN A 63 -2.42 -7.27 3.79
C ASN A 63 -3.41 -8.34 3.33
N LEU A 64 -4.31 -7.96 2.43
CA LEU A 64 -5.25 -8.83 1.74
C LEU A 64 -4.90 -8.79 0.25
N ASN A 65 -4.56 -9.93 -0.31
CA ASN A 65 -4.28 -10.09 -1.74
C ASN A 65 -5.35 -10.97 -2.35
N PHE A 66 -5.87 -10.55 -3.47
CA PHE A 66 -6.85 -11.27 -4.26
C PHE A 66 -6.31 -11.52 -5.66
N LYS A 67 -6.52 -12.72 -6.19
CA LYS A 67 -6.20 -13.05 -7.56
C LYS A 67 -7.24 -14.01 -8.13
N GLN A 68 -7.74 -13.69 -9.30
CA GLN A 68 -8.64 -14.52 -10.08
C GLN A 68 -8.41 -14.26 -11.56
N GLU A 69 -7.97 -15.29 -12.31
CA GLU A 69 -7.70 -15.21 -13.75
C GLU A 69 -6.86 -13.96 -14.12
N LYS A 70 -7.51 -12.96 -14.75
CA LYS A 70 -6.91 -11.72 -15.24
C LYS A 70 -6.98 -10.57 -14.25
N ILE A 71 -7.61 -10.77 -13.09
CA ILE A 71 -7.83 -9.73 -12.09
C ILE A 71 -6.95 -10.02 -10.87
N SER A 72 -6.26 -8.99 -10.39
CA SER A 72 -5.60 -9.01 -9.10
C SER A 72 -5.96 -7.74 -8.34
N ALA A 73 -6.02 -7.83 -7.02
CA ALA A 73 -6.27 -6.68 -6.16
C ALA A 73 -5.48 -6.82 -4.86
N LYS A 74 -5.15 -5.70 -4.26
CA LYS A 74 -4.52 -5.64 -2.94
C LYS A 74 -5.18 -4.58 -2.08
N LEU A 75 -5.39 -4.91 -0.82
CA LEU A 75 -5.80 -4.00 0.23
C LEU A 75 -4.81 -4.13 1.39
N THR A 76 -4.21 -3.02 1.79
CA THR A 76 -3.32 -2.97 2.97
C THR A 76 -3.83 -1.93 3.95
N LEU A 77 -4.30 -2.39 5.10
CA LEU A 77 -4.63 -1.55 6.25
C LEU A 77 -3.37 -1.38 7.10
N GLN A 78 -3.08 -0.16 7.52
CA GLN A 78 -1.89 0.16 8.31
C GLN A 78 -2.23 0.99 9.54
N ASN A 79 -1.62 0.64 10.67
CA ASN A 79 -1.54 1.49 11.86
C ASN A 79 -0.06 1.71 12.20
N VAL A 80 0.31 2.95 12.50
CA VAL A 80 1.65 3.33 12.99
C VAL A 80 1.49 4.10 14.28
N ARG A 81 2.21 3.67 15.32
CA ARG A 81 2.16 4.29 16.65
C ARG A 81 3.50 4.28 17.37
N THR A 82 3.62 5.11 18.37
CA THR A 82 4.64 4.99 19.41
C THR A 82 4.00 4.38 20.66
N TRP A 83 4.67 3.44 21.31
CA TRP A 83 4.13 2.82 22.52
C TRP A 83 3.96 3.88 23.62
N GLY A 84 2.79 3.88 24.24
CA GLY A 84 2.42 4.86 25.28
C GLY A 84 1.87 6.19 24.75
N ASP A 85 1.78 6.40 23.44
CA ASP A 85 1.22 7.62 22.85
C ASP A 85 -0.32 7.71 22.93
N VAL A 86 -0.96 6.59 23.25
CA VAL A 86 -2.41 6.47 23.50
C VAL A 86 -2.59 5.96 24.94
N LYS A 87 -3.49 6.59 25.68
CA LYS A 87 -3.83 6.19 27.07
C LYS A 87 -4.38 4.77 27.11
N THR A 88 -4.04 4.00 28.15
CA THR A 88 -4.50 2.62 28.35
C THR A 88 -6.02 2.47 28.47
N THR A 89 -6.71 3.53 28.87
CA THR A 89 -8.17 3.57 29.08
C THR A 89 -8.89 4.48 28.08
N THR A 90 -8.33 4.64 26.85
CA THR A 90 -8.97 5.50 25.82
C THR A 90 -10.04 4.75 25.05
N THR A 91 -11.06 5.50 24.61
CA THR A 91 -12.05 5.03 23.64
C THR A 91 -11.70 5.44 22.20
N ASN A 92 -10.73 6.36 22.03
CA ASN A 92 -10.30 6.87 20.73
C ASN A 92 -8.81 6.65 20.53
N ASP A 93 -8.44 6.04 19.40
CA ASP A 93 -7.05 5.92 18.97
C ASP A 93 -6.74 7.04 17.97
N LYS A 94 -5.92 8.03 18.39
CA LYS A 94 -5.51 9.15 17.53
C LYS A 94 -4.69 8.73 16.32
N ASN A 95 -4.06 7.56 16.35
CA ASN A 95 -3.24 7.05 15.25
C ASN A 95 -4.09 6.48 14.12
N GLY A 96 -5.29 5.98 14.44
CA GLY A 96 -6.23 5.45 13.47
C GLY A 96 -5.69 4.28 12.64
N ILE A 97 -6.46 3.93 11.62
CA ILE A 97 -6.08 2.96 10.58
C ILE A 97 -6.14 3.70 9.25
N ILE A 98 -5.08 3.61 8.47
CA ILE A 98 -5.02 4.17 7.12
C ILE A 98 -5.05 3.07 6.06
N LEU A 99 -5.54 3.43 4.89
CA LEU A 99 -5.45 2.62 3.70
C LEU A 99 -4.08 2.87 3.04
N PHE A 100 -3.11 1.99 3.30
CA PHE A 100 -1.75 2.13 2.79
C PHE A 100 -1.67 1.74 1.32
N GLU A 101 -2.33 0.63 0.93
CA GLU A 101 -2.53 0.26 -0.46
C GLU A 101 -3.99 -0.15 -0.70
N ALA A 102 -4.54 0.24 -1.85
CA ALA A 102 -5.85 -0.18 -2.35
C ALA A 102 -5.83 -0.05 -3.87
N TRP A 103 -5.52 -1.14 -4.56
CA TRP A 103 -5.42 -1.12 -6.01
C TRP A 103 -6.02 -2.38 -6.64
N GLY A 104 -6.49 -2.22 -7.88
CA GLY A 104 -6.87 -3.29 -8.77
C GLY A 104 -5.97 -3.33 -9.99
N GLN A 105 -5.68 -4.53 -10.48
CA GLN A 105 -4.91 -4.76 -11.70
C GLN A 105 -5.70 -5.68 -12.64
N TYR A 106 -5.69 -5.34 -13.92
CA TYR A 106 -6.25 -6.17 -14.99
C TYR A 106 -5.15 -6.55 -15.98
N GLN A 107 -5.07 -7.84 -16.30
CA GLN A 107 -4.18 -8.40 -17.31
C GLN A 107 -4.94 -8.51 -18.64
N PHE A 108 -4.59 -7.69 -19.62
CA PHE A 108 -5.23 -7.70 -20.95
C PHE A 108 -4.87 -8.98 -21.72
N ASP A 109 -3.57 -9.25 -21.79
CA ASP A 109 -2.97 -10.41 -22.42
C ASP A 109 -1.69 -10.86 -21.70
N GLU A 110 -0.87 -11.72 -22.28
CA GLU A 110 0.35 -12.25 -21.67
C GLU A 110 1.41 -11.17 -21.39
N ASN A 111 1.35 -10.03 -22.08
CA ASN A 111 2.37 -8.99 -22.02
C ASN A 111 1.87 -7.69 -21.34
N TRP A 112 0.60 -7.34 -21.49
CA TRP A 112 0.06 -6.06 -21.08
C TRP A 112 -0.81 -6.15 -19.83
N SER A 113 -0.61 -5.25 -18.88
CA SER A 113 -1.47 -5.07 -17.72
C SER A 113 -1.64 -3.62 -17.37
N THR A 114 -2.68 -3.31 -16.59
CA THR A 114 -2.86 -2.00 -15.97
C THR A 114 -3.18 -2.16 -14.49
N ARG A 115 -2.61 -1.30 -13.65
CA ARG A 115 -2.88 -1.21 -12.23
C ARG A 115 -3.34 0.20 -11.89
N VAL A 116 -4.44 0.31 -11.15
CA VAL A 116 -5.03 1.59 -10.77
C VAL A 116 -5.37 1.57 -9.29
N GLY A 117 -5.12 2.68 -8.61
CA GLY A 117 -5.41 2.89 -7.21
C GLY A 117 -4.18 3.25 -6.39
N ARG A 118 -4.35 3.22 -5.05
CA ARG A 118 -3.28 3.54 -4.11
C ARG A 118 -2.29 2.40 -4.01
N GLN A 119 -1.06 2.64 -4.41
CA GLN A 119 -0.04 1.61 -4.60
C GLN A 119 1.37 2.10 -4.27
N VAL A 120 2.22 1.17 -3.87
CA VAL A 120 3.66 1.41 -3.80
C VAL A 120 4.20 1.43 -5.24
N ILE A 121 4.98 2.46 -5.56
CA ILE A 121 5.78 2.57 -6.78
C ILE A 121 7.24 2.48 -6.36
N SER A 122 7.93 1.45 -6.83
CA SER A 122 9.31 1.17 -6.43
C SER A 122 10.08 0.58 -7.60
N TYR A 123 11.16 1.23 -8.00
CA TYR A 123 12.00 0.81 -9.10
C TYR A 123 13.48 0.83 -8.70
N ASP A 124 14.24 -0.09 -9.25
CA ASP A 124 15.70 -0.18 -9.16
C ASP A 124 16.21 -0.07 -7.71
N ASN A 125 17.10 0.87 -7.46
CA ASN A 125 17.69 1.13 -6.13
C ASN A 125 16.88 2.10 -5.27
N GLN A 126 15.64 2.41 -5.65
CA GLN A 126 14.69 3.24 -4.91
C GLN A 126 15.11 4.70 -4.70
N ARG A 127 16.01 5.24 -5.54
CA ARG A 127 16.46 6.65 -5.39
C ARG A 127 15.42 7.67 -5.84
N ILE A 128 14.59 7.32 -6.83
CA ILE A 128 13.54 8.19 -7.36
C ILE A 128 12.17 7.70 -6.86
N PHE A 129 11.84 6.43 -7.14
CA PHE A 129 10.64 5.78 -6.65
C PHE A 129 11.00 4.64 -5.72
N GLY A 130 10.46 4.68 -4.49
CA GLY A 130 10.69 3.66 -3.48
C GLY A 130 9.56 3.63 -2.44
N GLU A 131 9.45 2.51 -1.76
CA GLU A 131 8.45 2.33 -0.72
C GLU A 131 8.81 2.99 0.62
N ILE A 132 10.04 3.52 0.75
CA ILE A 132 10.59 4.14 1.97
C ILE A 132 10.37 3.23 3.20
N ASP A 133 10.64 1.94 3.04
CA ASP A 133 10.30 0.94 4.07
C ASP A 133 11.13 1.08 5.36
N TRP A 134 12.23 1.82 5.35
CA TRP A 134 12.99 2.15 6.57
C TRP A 134 12.21 3.05 7.53
N LEU A 135 11.24 3.84 7.06
CA LEU A 135 10.28 4.55 7.91
C LEU A 135 9.12 3.62 8.29
N GLN A 136 8.50 3.89 9.44
CA GLN A 136 7.32 3.12 9.85
C GLN A 136 6.12 3.36 8.92
N GLN A 137 5.96 4.57 8.40
CA GLN A 137 4.85 4.95 7.53
C GLN A 137 4.92 4.28 6.15
N GLY A 138 6.13 4.19 5.57
CA GLY A 138 6.29 3.83 4.16
C GLY A 138 5.77 4.91 3.22
N GLN A 139 5.74 4.62 1.91
CA GLN A 139 5.24 5.53 0.88
C GLN A 139 4.35 4.79 -0.12
N SER A 140 3.21 5.39 -0.46
CA SER A 140 2.30 4.93 -1.51
C SER A 140 1.75 6.12 -2.29
N HIS A 141 1.30 5.88 -3.52
CA HIS A 141 0.85 6.88 -4.49
C HIS A 141 -0.51 6.48 -5.05
N ASP A 142 -1.41 7.45 -5.21
CA ASP A 142 -2.65 7.27 -5.96
C ASP A 142 -2.32 7.46 -7.45
N ALA A 143 -2.28 6.36 -8.22
CA ALA A 143 -1.73 6.35 -9.57
C ALA A 143 -2.35 5.27 -10.46
N ALA A 144 -2.21 5.46 -11.77
CA ALA A 144 -2.41 4.43 -12.78
C ALA A 144 -1.06 4.06 -13.40
N VAL A 145 -0.80 2.78 -13.57
CA VAL A 145 0.40 2.25 -14.20
C VAL A 145 0.00 1.26 -15.28
N VAL A 146 0.47 1.47 -16.50
CA VAL A 146 0.37 0.51 -17.62
C VAL A 146 1.71 -0.17 -17.78
N SER A 147 1.73 -1.48 -17.74
CA SER A 147 2.94 -2.29 -17.83
C SER A 147 2.93 -3.16 -19.07
N TYR A 148 4.07 -3.19 -19.77
CA TYR A 148 4.37 -4.13 -20.82
C TYR A 148 5.56 -4.99 -20.42
N LYS A 149 5.42 -6.32 -20.50
CA LYS A 149 6.50 -7.26 -20.18
C LYS A 149 6.57 -8.35 -21.24
N LYS A 150 7.73 -8.48 -21.90
CA LYS A 150 7.98 -9.55 -22.87
C LYS A 150 9.43 -10.02 -22.77
N GLY A 151 9.61 -11.30 -22.46
CA GLY A 151 10.93 -11.89 -22.24
C GLY A 151 11.68 -11.17 -21.11
N LYS A 152 12.82 -10.55 -21.45
CA LYS A 152 13.67 -9.81 -20.50
C LYS A 152 13.36 -8.32 -20.41
N HIS A 153 12.44 -7.84 -21.25
CA HIS A 153 12.09 -6.43 -21.34
C HIS A 153 10.85 -6.12 -20.52
N GLN A 154 10.91 -5.07 -19.75
CA GLN A 154 9.77 -4.49 -19.03
C GLN A 154 9.72 -2.99 -19.28
N LEU A 155 8.51 -2.47 -19.51
CA LEU A 155 8.25 -1.04 -19.72
C LEU A 155 7.00 -0.67 -18.93
N ASP A 156 7.14 0.29 -18.04
CA ASP A 156 6.03 0.82 -17.24
C ASP A 156 5.82 2.30 -17.58
N PHE A 157 4.56 2.67 -17.79
CA PHE A 157 4.12 4.05 -17.90
C PHE A 157 3.21 4.37 -16.71
N GLY A 158 3.60 5.33 -15.89
CA GLY A 158 2.82 5.73 -14.73
C GLY A 158 2.32 7.15 -14.83
N ALA A 159 1.11 7.39 -14.32
CA ALA A 159 0.51 8.71 -14.20
C ALA A 159 -0.25 8.85 -12.89
N ALA A 160 -0.15 10.03 -12.28
CA ALA A 160 -0.92 10.42 -11.09
C ALA A 160 -1.38 11.87 -11.21
N LEU A 161 -2.58 12.13 -10.69
CA LEU A 161 -3.15 13.45 -10.56
C LEU A 161 -3.76 13.59 -9.17
N ASN A 162 -3.28 14.57 -8.40
CA ASN A 162 -3.69 14.82 -7.03
C ASN A 162 -4.44 16.13 -6.88
N ALA A 163 -5.43 16.15 -5.99
CA ALA A 163 -6.16 17.32 -5.54
C ALA A 163 -6.44 17.18 -4.03
N ASP A 164 -6.57 18.29 -3.32
CA ASP A 164 -6.90 18.28 -1.89
C ASP A 164 -8.36 17.87 -1.63
N SER A 165 -9.24 18.17 -2.59
CA SER A 165 -10.69 17.91 -2.52
C SER A 165 -11.33 17.91 -3.92
N GLU A 166 -12.58 17.47 -4.00
CA GLU A 166 -13.44 17.64 -5.17
C GLU A 166 -14.05 19.04 -5.15
N ASP A 167 -13.43 20.00 -5.85
CA ASP A 167 -13.87 21.37 -5.90
C ASP A 167 -14.41 21.76 -7.29
N LEU A 168 -15.40 22.68 -7.31
CA LEU A 168 -15.94 23.25 -8.53
C LEU A 168 -14.97 24.25 -9.19
N PHE A 169 -14.03 24.81 -8.43
CA PHE A 169 -13.06 25.79 -8.87
C PHE A 169 -11.64 25.33 -8.57
N ARG A 170 -10.68 25.88 -9.29
CA ARG A 170 -9.27 25.52 -9.15
C ARG A 170 -8.73 25.88 -7.76
N ASN A 171 -8.25 24.90 -7.02
CA ASN A 171 -7.51 25.06 -5.77
C ASN A 171 -5.99 25.04 -5.97
N LEU A 172 -5.29 25.71 -5.06
CA LEU A 172 -3.84 25.62 -4.97
C LEU A 172 -3.50 24.33 -4.20
N TYR A 173 -2.94 23.34 -4.92
CA TYR A 173 -2.45 22.11 -4.31
C TYR A 173 -0.99 22.27 -3.89
N THR A 174 -0.69 22.09 -2.62
CA THR A 174 0.64 22.32 -2.02
C THR A 174 1.22 21.08 -1.33
N THR A 175 0.48 19.99 -1.25
CA THR A 175 0.91 18.76 -0.60
C THR A 175 1.88 17.99 -1.42
N ASN A 176 2.74 17.35 -1.50
CA ASN A 176 3.68 16.57 -2.31
C ASN A 176 3.83 17.05 -3.76
N TYR A 177 2.99 16.53 -4.67
CA TYR A 177 2.99 16.87 -6.10
C TYR A 177 1.56 16.91 -6.62
N LYS A 178 1.30 17.80 -7.57
CA LYS A 178 -0.01 17.92 -8.22
C LYS A 178 -0.25 16.86 -9.27
N ASN A 179 0.75 16.64 -10.11
CA ASN A 179 0.73 15.59 -11.12
C ASN A 179 2.11 14.93 -11.24
N MET A 180 2.13 13.73 -11.76
CA MET A 180 3.33 12.95 -12.02
C MET A 180 3.10 12.12 -13.27
N GLN A 181 4.05 12.11 -14.19
CA GLN A 181 4.11 11.15 -15.29
C GLN A 181 5.53 10.62 -15.39
N TYR A 182 5.66 9.35 -15.68
CA TYR A 182 6.96 8.73 -15.87
C TYR A 182 6.89 7.56 -16.85
N ALA A 183 8.03 7.20 -17.39
CA ALA A 183 8.24 5.95 -18.10
C ALA A 183 9.49 5.27 -17.50
N TRP A 184 9.37 3.99 -17.18
CA TRP A 184 10.50 3.19 -16.72
C TRP A 184 10.67 2.00 -17.63
N TYR A 185 11.91 1.79 -18.09
CA TYR A 185 12.30 0.65 -18.91
C TYR A 185 13.36 -0.15 -18.18
N HIS A 186 13.23 -1.48 -18.19
CA HIS A 186 14.21 -2.40 -17.64
C HIS A 186 14.46 -3.56 -18.59
N THR A 187 15.71 -4.00 -18.66
CA THR A 187 16.09 -5.21 -19.38
C THR A 187 17.29 -5.89 -18.76
N ASP A 188 17.26 -7.23 -18.76
CA ASP A 188 18.33 -8.08 -18.29
C ASP A 188 19.15 -8.60 -19.49
N PHE A 189 20.44 -8.32 -19.50
CA PHE A 189 21.41 -8.97 -20.38
C PHE A 189 22.09 -10.11 -19.61
N SER A 190 22.86 -10.95 -20.32
CA SER A 190 23.51 -12.09 -19.64
C SER A 190 24.50 -11.68 -18.55
N ASN A 191 25.16 -10.52 -18.68
CA ASN A 191 26.22 -10.06 -17.78
C ASN A 191 25.93 -8.73 -17.09
N PHE A 192 24.86 -8.03 -17.44
CA PHE A 192 24.48 -6.75 -16.83
C PHE A 192 22.99 -6.49 -16.96
N GLN A 193 22.49 -5.62 -16.10
CA GLN A 193 21.12 -5.12 -16.12
C GLN A 193 21.14 -3.64 -16.48
N MET A 194 20.14 -3.19 -17.21
CA MET A 194 19.98 -1.79 -17.58
C MET A 194 18.57 -1.33 -17.22
N SER A 195 18.50 -0.19 -16.57
CA SER A 195 17.26 0.52 -16.31
C SER A 195 17.36 1.97 -16.71
N LEU A 196 16.25 2.52 -17.19
CA LEU A 196 16.09 3.93 -17.56
C LEU A 196 14.76 4.42 -17.01
N LEU A 197 14.78 5.54 -16.28
CA LEU A 197 13.61 6.20 -15.71
C LEU A 197 13.54 7.64 -16.19
#